data_77e3a2485922c1ab7d94b74d428fbd97
#
_entry.id   77e3a2485922c1ab7d94b74d428fbd97
#
_cell.length_a   1.000
_cell.length_b   1.000
_cell.length_c   1.000
_cell.angle_alpha   90.00
_cell.angle_beta   90.00
_cell.angle_gamma   90.00
#
_symmetry.space_group_name_H-M   'P 1'
#
loop_
_entity.id
_entity.type
_entity.pdbx_description
1 polymer ?
#
loop_
_entity_poly.entity_id
_entity_poly.type
_entity_poly.pdbx_seq_one_letter_code
_entity_poly.pdbx_strand_id
1 'polypeptide(L)'
;MHIRSFFLLAAIVAALTVPAALAAPGGPVASASGGIHWTIPLPNAFGVEVVNQPLAFNARKYADGSVSGRFEYHQIVEGTSFDFNVDVTCMNVYDGNRAKIGGVVKSSSDPTIAPGTFAWFQVFDNGEAQQATPDQSSLVGFGDEAANEAFCNSPNLPRFGPWDVQGNVQVQP
;
A
#
# COMPACT_ATOMS: atom_id res chain seq x y z
N MET A 1 79.30 -8.26 -40.64
CA MET A 1 78.33 -9.33 -40.47
C MET A 1 77.42 -8.91 -39.28
N HIS A 2 76.26 -8.28 -39.55
CA HIS A 2 75.37 -7.68 -38.53
C HIS A 2 74.20 -8.61 -38.33
N ILE A 3 74.09 -9.19 -37.13
CA ILE A 3 72.96 -10.01 -36.70
C ILE A 3 71.96 -9.03 -36.08
N ARG A 4 70.77 -8.88 -36.70
CA ARG A 4 69.66 -8.13 -36.15
C ARG A 4 68.75 -9.10 -35.36
N SER A 5 68.74 -8.92 -34.06
CA SER A 5 67.79 -9.61 -33.14
C SER A 5 66.46 -8.96 -33.23
N PHE A 6 65.42 -9.70 -33.65
CA PHE A 6 64.02 -9.31 -33.60
C PHE A 6 63.44 -9.73 -32.21
N PHE A 7 63.05 -8.78 -31.35
CA PHE A 7 62.28 -9.05 -30.17
C PHE A 7 60.79 -9.06 -30.56
N LEU A 8 60.18 -10.22 -30.44
CA LEU A 8 58.70 -10.36 -30.49
C LEU A 8 58.10 -9.96 -29.14
N LEU A 9 57.35 -8.85 -29.10
CA LEU A 9 56.55 -8.47 -27.95
C LEU A 9 55.22 -9.23 -28.06
N ALA A 10 55.00 -10.20 -27.17
CA ALA A 10 53.73 -10.87 -27.02
C ALA A 10 52.83 -10.01 -26.07
N ALA A 11 51.82 -9.38 -26.64
CA ALA A 11 50.80 -8.66 -25.83
C ALA A 11 49.79 -9.66 -25.25
N ILE A 12 49.84 -9.84 -23.93
CA ILE A 12 48.84 -10.63 -23.20
C ILE A 12 47.62 -9.71 -22.97
N VAL A 13 46.53 -9.96 -23.69
CA VAL A 13 45.25 -9.33 -23.44
C VAL A 13 44.58 -10.09 -22.30
N ALA A 14 44.65 -9.55 -21.09
CA ALA A 14 43.89 -10.06 -19.95
C ALA A 14 42.42 -9.61 -20.12
N ALA A 15 41.55 -10.54 -20.47
CA ALA A 15 40.11 -10.31 -20.48
C ALA A 15 39.62 -10.17 -19.02
N LEU A 16 39.32 -8.94 -18.60
CA LEU A 16 38.65 -8.66 -17.35
C LEU A 16 37.18 -9.10 -17.46
N THR A 17 36.86 -10.28 -16.96
CA THR A 17 35.47 -10.68 -16.73
C THR A 17 34.94 -9.87 -15.54
N VAL A 18 34.16 -8.81 -15.84
CA VAL A 18 33.41 -8.09 -14.84
C VAL A 18 32.30 -9.03 -14.33
N PRO A 19 32.27 -9.40 -13.04
CA PRO A 19 31.14 -10.17 -12.51
C PRO A 19 29.88 -9.34 -12.73
N ALA A 20 28.85 -9.93 -13.35
CA ALA A 20 27.53 -9.33 -13.41
C ALA A 20 27.08 -9.09 -11.96
N ALA A 21 27.03 -7.83 -11.54
CA ALA A 21 26.43 -7.47 -10.29
C ALA A 21 25.00 -8.00 -10.31
N LEU A 22 24.66 -8.94 -9.41
CA LEU A 22 23.28 -9.32 -9.13
C LEU A 22 22.56 -8.02 -8.79
N ALA A 23 21.66 -7.58 -9.67
CA ALA A 23 20.82 -6.44 -9.39
C ALA A 23 20.16 -6.68 -8.03
N ALA A 24 20.36 -5.78 -7.08
CA ALA A 24 19.61 -5.79 -5.84
C ALA A 24 18.11 -5.89 -6.20
N PRO A 25 17.30 -6.65 -5.45
CA PRO A 25 15.88 -6.74 -5.71
C PRO A 25 15.36 -5.31 -5.89
N GLY A 26 14.74 -5.03 -7.03
CA GLY A 26 14.28 -3.70 -7.39
C GLY A 26 13.38 -3.14 -6.29
N GLY A 27 13.46 -1.82 -6.06
CA GLY A 27 12.54 -1.15 -5.14
C GLY A 27 11.08 -1.41 -5.52
N PRO A 28 10.11 -0.99 -4.68
CA PRO A 28 8.70 -1.12 -5.01
C PRO A 28 8.40 -0.37 -6.32
N VAL A 29 7.56 -0.97 -7.17
CA VAL A 29 7.07 -0.36 -8.40
C VAL A 29 5.83 0.50 -8.16
N ALA A 30 5.18 0.34 -7.01
CA ALA A 30 4.11 1.20 -6.54
C ALA A 30 4.07 1.19 -5.01
N SER A 31 3.65 2.30 -4.42
CA SER A 31 3.47 2.39 -2.97
C SER A 31 2.29 3.28 -2.59
N ALA A 32 1.74 3.02 -1.40
CA ALA A 32 0.77 3.91 -0.76
C ALA A 32 1.03 3.95 0.74
N SER A 33 0.98 5.14 1.33
CA SER A 33 1.17 5.32 2.76
C SER A 33 0.35 6.51 3.27
N GLY A 34 0.03 6.51 4.54
CA GLY A 34 -0.70 7.61 5.15
C GLY A 34 -1.05 7.38 6.60
N GLY A 35 -1.40 8.49 7.25
CA GLY A 35 -2.03 8.54 8.56
C GLY A 35 -3.23 9.47 8.45
N ILE A 36 -4.42 8.94 8.57
CA ILE A 36 -5.67 9.65 8.33
C ILE A 36 -6.70 9.37 9.41
N HIS A 37 -7.68 10.23 9.52
CA HIS A 37 -8.89 9.95 10.28
C HIS A 37 -10.12 10.60 9.63
N TRP A 38 -11.25 9.95 9.78
CA TRP A 38 -12.53 10.50 9.34
C TRP A 38 -13.21 11.22 10.50
N THR A 39 -13.83 12.34 10.19
CA THR A 39 -14.90 12.91 11.01
C THR A 39 -16.16 12.76 10.17
N ILE A 40 -16.74 11.58 10.17
CA ILE A 40 -17.93 11.32 9.37
C ILE A 40 -19.13 11.70 10.23
N PRO A 41 -19.88 12.75 9.86
CA PRO A 41 -21.24 12.89 10.32
C PRO A 41 -22.04 11.79 9.61
N LEU A 42 -22.01 10.55 10.12
CA LEU A 42 -22.91 9.52 9.61
C LEU A 42 -24.33 10.02 9.90
N PRO A 43 -25.13 10.29 8.87
CA PRO A 43 -26.53 10.47 9.11
C PRO A 43 -26.97 9.18 9.82
N ASN A 44 -27.79 9.30 10.85
CA ASN A 44 -28.33 8.25 11.72
C ASN A 44 -28.91 7.00 11.00
N ALA A 45 -28.54 6.74 9.76
CA ALA A 45 -29.01 5.62 8.95
C ALA A 45 -28.74 4.25 9.56
N PHE A 46 -27.77 4.18 10.51
CA PHE A 46 -27.44 2.93 11.22
C PHE A 46 -27.53 3.08 12.75
N GLY A 47 -27.93 4.25 13.28
CA GLY A 47 -27.99 4.47 14.73
C GLY A 47 -26.64 4.40 15.44
N VAL A 48 -25.53 4.45 14.70
CA VAL A 48 -24.19 4.31 15.23
C VAL A 48 -23.53 5.67 15.27
N GLU A 49 -23.05 6.08 16.44
CA GLU A 49 -22.18 7.25 16.57
C GLU A 49 -20.76 6.84 16.17
N VAL A 50 -20.33 7.24 14.97
CA VAL A 50 -18.97 7.03 14.51
C VAL A 50 -18.13 8.24 14.86
N VAL A 51 -17.21 8.06 15.78
CA VAL A 51 -16.32 9.11 16.27
C VAL A 51 -14.90 8.74 15.88
N ASN A 52 -14.19 9.70 15.26
CA ASN A 52 -12.76 9.72 14.98
C ASN A 52 -12.12 8.33 14.83
N GLN A 53 -11.94 7.89 13.58
CA GLN A 53 -11.42 6.57 13.25
C GLN A 53 -10.01 6.69 12.61
N PRO A 54 -8.93 6.68 13.40
CA PRO A 54 -7.60 6.70 12.84
C PRO A 54 -7.30 5.44 12.01
N LEU A 55 -6.70 5.66 10.85
CA LEU A 55 -6.14 4.64 9.99
C LEU A 55 -4.71 5.01 9.62
N ALA A 56 -3.74 4.21 10.03
CA ALA A 56 -2.35 4.32 9.61
C ALA A 56 -2.00 3.15 8.68
N PHE A 57 -1.36 3.42 7.54
CA PHE A 57 -1.08 2.37 6.57
C PHE A 57 0.22 2.61 5.81
N ASN A 58 0.82 1.51 5.39
CA ASN A 58 1.85 1.48 4.35
C ASN A 58 1.66 0.19 3.53
N ALA A 59 1.76 0.31 2.22
CA ALA A 59 1.67 -0.80 1.30
C ALA A 59 2.65 -0.59 0.15
N ARG A 60 3.26 -1.66 -0.33
CA ARG A 60 4.23 -1.66 -1.44
C ARG A 60 3.96 -2.83 -2.34
N LYS A 61 4.00 -2.57 -3.65
CA LYS A 61 3.92 -3.59 -4.69
C LYS A 61 5.26 -3.66 -5.42
N TYR A 62 5.73 -4.87 -5.67
CA TYR A 62 7.01 -5.13 -6.34
C TYR A 62 6.80 -5.62 -7.77
N ALA A 63 7.87 -5.60 -8.56
CA ALA A 63 7.85 -5.95 -9.97
C ALA A 63 7.45 -7.43 -10.23
N ASP A 64 7.70 -8.31 -9.27
CA ASP A 64 7.30 -9.72 -9.30
C ASP A 64 5.81 -9.94 -8.95
N GLY A 65 5.08 -8.86 -8.68
CA GLY A 65 3.67 -8.88 -8.27
C GLY A 65 3.46 -9.07 -6.78
N SER A 66 4.50 -9.36 -6.00
CA SER A 66 4.38 -9.48 -4.55
C SER A 66 3.98 -8.14 -3.91
N VAL A 67 3.31 -8.23 -2.79
CA VAL A 67 2.85 -7.07 -2.02
C VAL A 67 3.30 -7.22 -0.58
N SER A 68 3.69 -6.13 0.06
CA SER A 68 4.02 -6.10 1.47
C SER A 68 3.51 -4.82 2.14
N GLY A 69 3.32 -4.89 3.44
CA GLY A 69 2.89 -3.74 4.24
C GLY A 69 1.97 -4.14 5.36
N ARG A 70 1.46 -3.13 6.02
CA ARG A 70 0.44 -3.29 7.08
C ARG A 70 -0.45 -2.07 7.14
N PHE A 71 -1.60 -2.23 7.77
CA PHE A 71 -2.37 -1.11 8.28
C PHE A 71 -2.93 -1.40 9.66
N GLU A 72 -3.08 -0.33 10.41
CA GLU A 72 -3.65 -0.29 11.75
C GLU A 72 -4.89 0.59 11.69
N TYR A 73 -6.00 0.06 12.13
CA TYR A 73 -7.28 0.73 12.12
C TYR A 73 -7.86 0.73 13.53
N HIS A 74 -8.24 1.92 13.99
CA HIS A 74 -8.89 2.10 15.26
C HIS A 74 -10.32 2.59 15.03
N GLN A 75 -11.29 1.93 15.64
CA GLN A 75 -12.69 2.23 15.47
C GLN A 75 -13.36 2.40 16.85
N ILE A 76 -14.19 3.43 16.98
CA ILE A 76 -15.04 3.62 18.16
C ILE A 76 -16.48 3.47 17.71
N VAL A 77 -17.16 2.47 18.25
CA VAL A 77 -18.57 2.16 17.97
C VAL A 77 -19.33 2.22 19.30
N GLU A 78 -20.31 3.12 19.41
CA GLU A 78 -21.13 3.31 20.62
C GLU A 78 -20.27 3.46 21.89
N GLY A 79 -19.16 4.19 21.79
CA GLY A 79 -18.23 4.42 22.89
C GLY A 79 -17.29 3.25 23.21
N THR A 80 -17.39 2.12 22.51
CA THR A 80 -16.46 1.00 22.63
C THR A 80 -15.38 1.10 21.57
N SER A 81 -14.12 0.97 22.00
CA SER A 81 -12.93 1.05 21.14
C SER A 81 -12.52 -0.31 20.64
N PHE A 82 -12.23 -0.41 19.34
CA PHE A 82 -11.73 -1.61 18.68
C PHE A 82 -10.48 -1.29 17.89
N ASP A 83 -9.47 -2.16 17.98
CA ASP A 83 -8.20 -2.06 17.28
C ASP A 83 -8.01 -3.24 16.34
N PHE A 84 -7.52 -2.97 15.15
CA PHE A 84 -7.26 -3.96 14.12
C PHE A 84 -5.84 -3.80 13.57
N ASN A 85 -5.10 -4.89 13.51
CA ASN A 85 -3.82 -4.95 12.80
C ASN A 85 -3.95 -5.88 11.61
N VAL A 86 -3.57 -5.41 10.43
CA VAL A 86 -3.77 -6.11 9.17
C VAL A 86 -2.46 -6.19 8.39
N ASP A 87 -2.06 -7.41 7.98
CA ASP A 87 -0.97 -7.59 7.03
C ASP A 87 -1.51 -7.44 5.61
N VAL A 88 -0.91 -6.55 4.82
CA VAL A 88 -1.35 -6.27 3.45
C VAL A 88 -1.02 -7.45 2.54
N THR A 89 -2.01 -7.95 1.82
CA THR A 89 -1.90 -9.05 0.85
C THR A 89 -2.24 -8.64 -0.57
N CYS A 90 -2.94 -7.53 -0.76
CA CYS A 90 -3.20 -6.99 -2.07
C CYS A 90 -3.10 -5.46 -2.11
N MET A 91 -2.61 -4.93 -3.23
CA MET A 91 -2.55 -3.51 -3.51
C MET A 91 -2.57 -3.27 -5.02
N ASN A 92 -3.38 -2.31 -5.47
CA ASN A 92 -3.29 -1.77 -6.83
C ASN A 92 -3.48 -0.26 -6.82
N VAL A 93 -2.69 0.41 -7.67
CA VAL A 93 -2.83 1.84 -7.93
C VAL A 93 -3.61 2.05 -9.22
N TYR A 94 -4.53 2.98 -9.20
CA TYR A 94 -5.39 3.37 -10.32
C TYR A 94 -5.29 4.88 -10.52
N ASP A 95 -5.36 5.30 -11.77
CA ASP A 95 -5.40 6.71 -12.16
C ASP A 95 -4.18 7.55 -11.65
N GLY A 96 -3.14 6.88 -11.16
CA GLY A 96 -1.91 7.50 -10.65
C GLY A 96 -1.98 8.05 -9.23
N ASN A 97 -3.16 8.24 -8.67
CA ASN A 97 -3.36 8.86 -7.34
C ASN A 97 -4.35 8.11 -6.44
N ARG A 98 -4.82 6.95 -6.85
CA ARG A 98 -5.79 6.15 -6.12
C ARG A 98 -5.21 4.78 -5.82
N ALA A 99 -5.17 4.40 -4.55
CA ALA A 99 -4.74 3.06 -4.14
C ALA A 99 -5.89 2.29 -3.49
N LYS A 100 -6.04 1.03 -3.88
CA LYS A 100 -6.84 0.01 -3.18
C LYS A 100 -5.90 -0.90 -2.43
N ILE A 101 -6.17 -1.09 -1.16
CA ILE A 101 -5.32 -1.83 -0.23
C ILE A 101 -6.20 -2.80 0.52
N GLY A 102 -5.75 -4.04 0.62
CA GLY A 102 -6.44 -5.06 1.39
C GLY A 102 -5.48 -6.06 1.99
N GLY A 103 -5.96 -6.81 2.98
CA GLY A 103 -5.11 -7.75 3.67
C GLY A 103 -5.84 -8.59 4.71
N VAL A 104 -5.08 -9.44 5.40
CA VAL A 104 -5.59 -10.36 6.41
C VAL A 104 -5.44 -9.78 7.82
N VAL A 105 -6.50 -9.76 8.59
CA VAL A 105 -6.51 -9.35 10.00
C VAL A 105 -5.64 -10.32 10.80
N LYS A 106 -4.59 -9.80 11.43
CA LYS A 106 -3.68 -10.56 12.30
C LYS A 106 -4.13 -10.55 13.75
N SER A 107 -4.66 -9.41 14.18
CA SER A 107 -5.24 -9.25 15.50
C SER A 107 -6.40 -8.26 15.46
N SER A 108 -7.38 -8.51 16.30
CA SER A 108 -8.55 -7.67 16.48
C SER A 108 -8.97 -7.70 17.94
N SER A 109 -9.40 -6.57 18.49
CA SER A 109 -10.09 -6.50 19.77
C SER A 109 -11.62 -6.58 19.64
N ASP A 110 -12.14 -6.51 18.40
CA ASP A 110 -13.56 -6.74 18.12
C ASP A 110 -13.85 -8.24 18.07
N PRO A 111 -14.70 -8.78 18.96
CA PRO A 111 -14.99 -10.21 18.99
C PRO A 111 -15.75 -10.72 17.76
N THR A 112 -16.31 -9.80 16.95
CA THR A 112 -17.05 -10.15 15.72
C THR A 112 -16.12 -10.24 14.50
N ILE A 113 -14.90 -9.73 14.59
CA ILE A 113 -13.89 -9.73 13.52
C ILE A 113 -12.70 -10.59 13.96
N ALA A 114 -12.75 -11.86 13.62
CA ALA A 114 -11.69 -12.80 14.01
C ALA A 114 -10.41 -12.60 13.20
N PRO A 115 -9.21 -12.93 13.76
CA PRO A 115 -8.01 -13.11 12.96
C PRO A 115 -8.24 -14.08 11.79
N GLY A 116 -7.71 -13.76 10.62
CA GLY A 116 -7.98 -14.47 9.37
C GLY A 116 -9.11 -13.86 8.52
N THR A 117 -9.95 -12.99 9.08
CA THR A 117 -10.87 -12.15 8.30
C THR A 117 -10.05 -11.22 7.41
N PHE A 118 -10.54 -10.90 6.22
CA PHE A 118 -9.91 -9.90 5.36
C PHE A 118 -10.53 -8.53 5.56
N ALA A 119 -9.71 -7.50 5.42
CA ALA A 119 -10.11 -6.10 5.53
C ALA A 119 -9.52 -5.30 4.38
N TRP A 120 -10.23 -4.28 3.89
CA TRP A 120 -9.81 -3.46 2.75
C TRP A 120 -10.36 -2.06 2.80
N PHE A 121 -9.66 -1.14 2.13
CA PHE A 121 -10.08 0.24 1.93
C PHE A 121 -9.45 0.82 0.67
N GLN A 122 -9.91 2.00 0.28
CA GLN A 122 -9.40 2.76 -0.85
C GLN A 122 -9.04 4.15 -0.40
N VAL A 123 -7.95 4.70 -0.93
CA VAL A 123 -7.51 6.08 -0.69
C VAL A 123 -7.28 6.83 -1.99
N PHE A 124 -7.40 8.15 -1.91
CA PHE A 124 -7.09 9.10 -2.98
C PHE A 124 -6.12 10.13 -2.42
N ASP A 125 -4.99 10.27 -3.10
CA ASP A 125 -4.02 11.33 -2.92
C ASP A 125 -4.40 12.49 -3.83
N ASN A 126 -4.91 13.58 -3.25
CA ASN A 126 -5.31 14.77 -3.98
C ASN A 126 -4.23 15.86 -3.97
N GLY A 127 -3.04 15.51 -3.46
CA GLY A 127 -1.82 16.33 -3.48
C GLY A 127 -1.69 17.29 -2.29
N GLU A 128 -0.49 17.84 -2.16
CA GLU A 128 -0.03 18.60 -0.97
C GLU A 128 -0.23 20.11 -1.06
N ALA A 129 -0.86 20.64 -2.10
CA ALA A 129 -0.96 22.10 -2.29
C ALA A 129 -1.93 22.73 -1.28
N GLN A 130 -1.63 23.94 -0.80
CA GLN A 130 -2.46 24.69 0.17
C GLN A 130 -3.92 24.94 -0.24
N GLN A 131 -4.26 24.69 -1.50
CA GLN A 131 -5.61 24.77 -2.07
C GLN A 131 -6.05 23.44 -2.67
N ALA A 132 -5.35 22.34 -2.35
CA ALA A 132 -5.72 21.03 -2.81
C ALA A 132 -7.07 20.60 -2.21
N THR A 133 -7.81 19.84 -2.97
CA THR A 133 -8.94 19.08 -2.45
C THR A 133 -8.41 18.17 -1.34
N PRO A 134 -9.09 18.02 -0.19
CA PRO A 134 -8.67 17.07 0.83
C PRO A 134 -8.46 15.68 0.27
N ASP A 135 -7.51 14.94 0.83
CA ASP A 135 -7.38 13.52 0.55
C ASP A 135 -8.66 12.80 0.95
N GLN A 136 -8.90 11.66 0.32
CA GLN A 136 -10.13 10.93 0.55
C GLN A 136 -9.88 9.47 0.85
N SER A 137 -10.77 8.86 1.61
CA SER A 137 -10.75 7.42 1.88
C SER A 137 -12.15 6.84 1.91
N SER A 138 -12.27 5.57 1.52
CA SER A 138 -13.44 4.78 1.86
C SER A 138 -13.39 4.34 3.31
N LEU A 139 -14.50 3.89 3.88
CA LEU A 139 -14.46 3.11 5.12
C LEU A 139 -13.72 1.79 4.91
N VAL A 140 -13.24 1.22 6.02
CA VAL A 140 -12.69 -0.12 6.03
C VAL A 140 -13.84 -1.13 5.93
N GLY A 141 -13.79 -1.98 4.90
CA GLY A 141 -14.68 -3.11 4.72
C GLY A 141 -14.06 -4.39 5.28
N PHE A 142 -14.90 -5.34 5.67
CA PHE A 142 -14.47 -6.65 6.17
C PHE A 142 -15.19 -7.77 5.42
N GLY A 143 -14.52 -8.92 5.25
CA GLY A 143 -15.10 -10.09 4.58
C GLY A 143 -14.11 -11.22 4.40
N ASP A 144 -14.30 -12.00 3.33
CA ASP A 144 -13.45 -13.12 2.98
C ASP A 144 -12.35 -12.74 1.97
N GLU A 145 -11.46 -13.68 1.68
CA GLU A 145 -10.35 -13.52 0.75
C GLU A 145 -10.83 -13.15 -0.66
N ALA A 146 -11.88 -13.83 -1.14
CA ALA A 146 -12.41 -13.60 -2.48
C ALA A 146 -12.95 -12.17 -2.65
N ALA A 147 -13.62 -11.63 -1.62
CA ALA A 147 -14.09 -10.26 -1.59
C ALA A 147 -12.92 -9.25 -1.56
N ASN A 148 -11.87 -9.55 -0.79
CA ASN A 148 -10.66 -8.74 -0.74
C ASN A 148 -9.94 -8.69 -2.11
N GLU A 149 -9.76 -9.82 -2.76
CA GLU A 149 -9.16 -9.90 -4.10
C GLU A 149 -10.01 -9.18 -5.15
N ALA A 150 -11.31 -9.41 -5.14
CA ALA A 150 -12.25 -8.72 -6.03
C ALA A 150 -12.20 -7.20 -5.84
N PHE A 151 -12.11 -6.72 -4.59
CA PHE A 151 -11.97 -5.30 -4.29
C PHE A 151 -10.68 -4.73 -4.86
N CYS A 152 -9.53 -5.38 -4.61
CA CYS A 152 -8.24 -4.90 -5.09
C CYS A 152 -8.15 -4.88 -6.63
N ASN A 153 -8.72 -5.84 -7.31
CA ASN A 153 -8.63 -6.00 -8.75
C ASN A 153 -9.73 -5.25 -9.53
N SER A 154 -10.67 -4.62 -8.84
CA SER A 154 -11.73 -3.82 -9.48
C SER A 154 -11.32 -2.36 -9.60
N PRO A 155 -11.41 -1.73 -10.77
CA PRO A 155 -11.24 -0.27 -10.90
C PRO A 155 -12.41 0.53 -10.33
N ASN A 156 -13.55 -0.12 -10.06
CA ASN A 156 -14.75 0.55 -9.56
C ASN A 156 -14.55 1.13 -8.17
N LEU A 157 -15.22 2.22 -7.89
CA LEU A 157 -15.24 2.82 -6.57
C LEU A 157 -15.88 1.86 -5.55
N PRO A 158 -15.42 1.88 -4.29
CA PRO A 158 -16.08 1.12 -3.25
C PRO A 158 -17.52 1.60 -3.04
N ARG A 159 -18.37 0.71 -2.53
CA ARG A 159 -19.78 1.01 -2.29
C ARG A 159 -20.00 2.13 -1.27
N PHE A 160 -19.05 2.31 -0.34
CA PHE A 160 -19.12 3.30 0.75
C PHE A 160 -17.94 4.27 0.65
N GLY A 161 -18.21 5.47 0.24
CA GLY A 161 -17.24 6.54 0.08
C GLY A 161 -17.00 6.91 -1.39
N PRO A 162 -15.92 7.68 -1.68
CA PRO A 162 -14.95 8.19 -0.70
C PRO A 162 -15.48 9.40 0.09
N TRP A 163 -14.87 9.62 1.26
CA TRP A 163 -15.09 10.82 2.09
C TRP A 163 -13.78 11.54 2.33
N ASP A 164 -13.86 12.84 2.48
CA ASP A 164 -12.72 13.65 2.89
C ASP A 164 -12.17 13.18 4.24
N VAL A 165 -10.86 13.14 4.34
CA VAL A 165 -10.15 12.76 5.57
C VAL A 165 -9.27 13.88 6.04
N GLN A 166 -8.96 13.89 7.34
CA GLN A 166 -7.89 14.68 7.91
C GLN A 166 -6.63 13.82 7.99
N GLY A 167 -5.47 14.43 7.75
CA GLY A 167 -4.20 13.73 7.67
C GLY A 167 -3.61 13.81 6.28
N ASN A 168 -2.78 12.84 5.92
CA ASN A 168 -2.09 12.81 4.64
C ASN A 168 -2.08 11.43 4.04
N VAL A 169 -2.32 11.37 2.73
CA VAL A 169 -2.19 10.18 1.88
C VAL A 169 -1.10 10.44 0.85
N GLN A 170 -0.25 9.48 0.61
CA GLN A 170 0.72 9.50 -0.48
C GLN A 170 0.56 8.23 -1.33
N VAL A 171 0.34 8.40 -2.63
CA VAL A 171 0.26 7.32 -3.61
C VAL A 171 1.32 7.55 -4.68
N GLN A 172 2.14 6.53 -4.91
CA GLN A 172 3.19 6.53 -5.93
C GLN A 172 2.96 5.31 -6.84
N PRO A 173 2.65 5.55 -8.12
CA PRO A 173 2.51 4.51 -9.13
C PRO A 173 3.86 3.98 -9.60
#